data_605c26e64fff7b1108090d7e48838d13
#
_entry.id   605c26e64fff7b1108090d7e48838d13
#
_cell.length_a   1.000
_cell.length_b   1.000
_cell.length_c   1.000
_cell.angle_alpha   90.00
_cell.angle_beta   90.00
_cell.angle_gamma   90.00
#
_symmetry.space_group_name_H-M   'P 1'
#
loop_
_entity.id
_entity.type
_entity.pdbx_description
1 polymer ?
#
loop_
_entity_poly.entity_id
_entity_poly.type
_entity_poly.pdbx_seq_one_letter_code
_entity_poly.pdbx_strand_id
1 'polypeptide(L)'
;MKKTFPILPALVLLAGACSKNSGGGGVKLRNDTDSVAYVIGMNVGANLLKMDSTINVNAVCEGIRDMFRGNPRRSAADAETFYLSYVNYALPEKARAYEEQFLLDIAKSNRSYART
;
A
#
# COMPACT_ATOMS: atom_id res chain seq x y z
N MET A 1 -46.81 -2.20 7.54
CA MET A 1 -46.15 -2.13 8.83
C MET A 1 -45.18 -3.23 9.02
N LYS A 2 -45.58 -4.43 8.84
CA LYS A 2 -44.66 -5.53 9.02
C LYS A 2 -43.66 -5.63 7.92
N LYS A 3 -43.91 -4.98 6.83
CA LYS A 3 -43.03 -5.06 5.67
C LYS A 3 -41.67 -4.50 5.89
N THR A 4 -41.52 -3.65 6.87
CA THR A 4 -40.23 -3.01 7.10
C THR A 4 -39.22 -3.94 7.71
N PHE A 5 -39.64 -5.00 8.32
CA PHE A 5 -38.75 -5.90 9.00
C PHE A 5 -37.71 -6.56 8.11
N PRO A 6 -38.11 -7.12 6.96
CA PRO A 6 -37.11 -7.83 6.15
C PRO A 6 -36.07 -6.91 5.58
N ILE A 7 -36.32 -5.63 5.51
CA ILE A 7 -35.41 -4.70 4.93
C ILE A 7 -34.20 -4.41 5.87
N LEU A 8 -34.50 -4.32 7.15
CA LEU A 8 -33.47 -3.98 8.13
C LEU A 8 -32.30 -4.95 8.18
N PRO A 9 -32.54 -6.25 8.26
CA PRO A 9 -31.44 -7.19 8.27
C PRO A 9 -30.60 -7.13 7.01
N ALA A 10 -31.24 -6.87 5.88
CA ALA A 10 -30.51 -6.77 4.63
C ALA A 10 -29.51 -5.62 4.64
N LEU A 11 -29.92 -4.50 5.21
CA LEU A 11 -29.03 -3.35 5.31
C LEU A 11 -27.83 -3.64 6.18
N VAL A 12 -28.05 -4.35 7.27
CA VAL A 12 -26.96 -4.70 8.17
C VAL A 12 -25.96 -5.58 7.47
N LEU A 13 -26.44 -6.51 6.69
CA LEU A 13 -25.55 -7.42 5.97
C LEU A 13 -24.69 -6.67 4.96
N LEU A 14 -25.28 -5.70 4.27
CA LEU A 14 -24.54 -4.91 3.31
C LEU A 14 -23.43 -4.12 4.00
N ALA A 15 -23.72 -3.55 5.13
CA ALA A 15 -22.72 -2.80 5.88
C ALA A 15 -21.58 -3.69 6.29
N GLY A 16 -21.88 -4.88 6.75
CA GLY A 16 -20.85 -5.82 7.14
C GLY A 16 -19.97 -6.25 5.98
N ALA A 17 -20.59 -6.47 4.84
CA ALA A 17 -19.84 -6.87 3.66
C ALA A 17 -18.88 -5.77 3.22
N CYS A 18 -19.33 -4.53 3.27
CA CYS A 18 -18.48 -3.41 2.89
C CYS A 18 -17.27 -3.26 3.81
N SER A 19 -17.46 -3.45 5.09
CA SER A 19 -16.37 -3.28 6.04
C SER A 19 -15.30 -4.37 5.89
N LYS A 20 -15.68 -5.55 5.47
CA LYS A 20 -14.74 -6.63 5.29
C LYS A 20 -13.86 -6.44 4.07
N ASN A 21 -14.41 -5.87 3.05
CA ASN A 21 -13.75 -5.80 1.77
C ASN A 21 -12.89 -4.56 1.67
N SER A 22 -11.91 -4.45 2.54
CA SER A 22 -11.07 -3.27 2.59
C SER A 22 -10.14 -3.15 1.38
N GLY A 23 -9.83 -4.26 0.73
CA GLY A 23 -8.92 -4.24 -0.39
C GLY A 23 -9.55 -3.96 -1.73
N GLY A 24 -10.87 -3.96 -1.83
CA GLY A 24 -11.52 -3.88 -3.13
C GLY A 24 -12.53 -2.77 -3.22
N GLY A 25 -12.16 -1.57 -3.48
CA GLY A 25 -13.08 -0.51 -3.84
C GLY A 25 -14.34 -0.38 -3.00
N GLY A 26 -14.25 -0.63 -1.73
CA GLY A 26 -15.42 -0.64 -0.87
C GLY A 26 -15.91 0.73 -0.44
N VAL A 27 -15.15 1.77 -0.66
CA VAL A 27 -15.52 3.10 -0.22
C VAL A 27 -16.33 3.80 -1.28
N LYS A 28 -17.47 4.38 -0.89
CA LYS A 28 -18.32 5.12 -1.80
C LYS A 28 -17.92 6.58 -1.84
N LEU A 29 -17.88 7.12 -3.04
CA LEU A 29 -17.59 8.52 -3.26
C LEU A 29 -18.90 9.25 -3.43
N ARG A 30 -19.41 9.82 -2.36
CA ARG A 30 -20.78 10.37 -2.31
C ARG A 30 -20.88 11.79 -2.81
N ASN A 31 -19.77 12.51 -2.80
CA ASN A 31 -19.78 13.92 -3.16
C ASN A 31 -18.41 14.32 -3.68
N ASP A 32 -18.28 15.58 -4.03
CA ASP A 32 -17.04 16.09 -4.58
C ASP A 32 -15.86 15.99 -3.61
N THR A 33 -16.14 16.17 -2.34
CA THR A 33 -15.08 16.06 -1.32
C THR A 33 -14.51 14.66 -1.26
N ASP A 34 -15.36 13.67 -1.32
CA ASP A 34 -14.92 12.28 -1.35
C ASP A 34 -14.11 11.99 -2.61
N SER A 35 -14.54 12.53 -3.72
CA SER A 35 -13.86 12.33 -5.00
C SER A 35 -12.48 12.98 -4.99
N VAL A 36 -12.36 14.16 -4.43
CA VAL A 36 -11.06 14.81 -4.27
C VAL A 36 -10.15 13.99 -3.38
N ALA A 37 -10.67 13.45 -2.28
CA ALA A 37 -9.89 12.60 -1.40
C ALA A 37 -9.38 11.37 -2.15
N TYR A 38 -10.20 10.77 -2.97
CA TYR A 38 -9.81 9.62 -3.78
C TYR A 38 -8.69 9.99 -4.76
N VAL A 39 -8.80 11.16 -5.41
CA VAL A 39 -7.76 11.63 -6.33
C VAL A 39 -6.45 11.87 -5.62
N ILE A 40 -6.49 12.41 -4.40
CA ILE A 40 -5.28 12.55 -3.58
C ILE A 40 -4.64 11.18 -3.38
N GLY A 41 -5.44 10.19 -3.06
CA GLY A 41 -4.95 8.81 -2.92
C GLY A 41 -4.33 8.28 -4.20
N MET A 42 -4.93 8.56 -5.35
CA MET A 42 -4.36 8.15 -6.64
C MET A 42 -2.97 8.77 -6.86
N ASN A 43 -2.82 10.05 -6.54
CA ASN A 43 -1.55 10.73 -6.71
C ASN A 43 -0.48 10.15 -5.79
N VAL A 44 -0.83 9.89 -4.54
CA VAL A 44 0.08 9.25 -3.59
C VAL A 44 0.46 7.87 -4.11
N GLY A 45 -0.53 7.09 -4.56
CA GLY A 45 -0.29 5.77 -5.09
C GLY A 45 0.63 5.77 -6.30
N ALA A 46 0.43 6.70 -7.21
CA ALA A 46 1.28 6.81 -8.40
C ALA A 46 2.74 7.08 -8.01
N ASN A 47 2.95 7.95 -7.02
CA ASN A 47 4.30 8.25 -6.55
C ASN A 47 4.93 7.04 -5.85
N LEU A 48 4.14 6.33 -5.06
CA LEU A 48 4.63 5.13 -4.38
C LEU A 48 5.01 4.04 -5.36
N LEU A 49 4.23 3.87 -6.42
CA LEU A 49 4.54 2.89 -7.47
C LEU A 49 5.88 3.17 -8.14
N LYS A 50 6.20 4.45 -8.35
CA LYS A 50 7.48 4.81 -8.93
C LYS A 50 8.63 4.54 -7.99
N MET A 51 8.40 4.68 -6.71
CA MET A 51 9.44 4.45 -5.70
C MET A 51 9.69 2.97 -5.48
N ASP A 52 8.63 2.20 -5.34
CA ASP A 52 8.71 0.76 -5.06
C ASP A 52 7.35 0.12 -5.34
N SER A 53 7.27 -0.62 -6.44
CA SER A 53 6.01 -1.26 -6.83
C SER A 53 5.56 -2.37 -5.89
N THR A 54 6.45 -2.81 -4.98
CA THR A 54 6.14 -3.87 -4.02
C THR A 54 5.74 -3.33 -2.66
N ILE A 55 5.55 -2.02 -2.54
CA ILE A 55 5.21 -1.41 -1.26
C ILE A 55 3.88 -1.95 -0.74
N ASN A 56 3.80 -2.11 0.57
CA ASN A 56 2.60 -2.61 1.22
C ASN A 56 1.57 -1.49 1.35
N VAL A 57 0.63 -1.46 0.42
CA VAL A 57 -0.40 -0.42 0.37
C VAL A 57 -1.27 -0.44 1.63
N ASN A 58 -1.56 -1.61 2.16
CA ASN A 58 -2.36 -1.70 3.38
C ASN A 58 -1.65 -1.03 4.56
N ALA A 59 -0.34 -1.19 4.65
CA ALA A 59 0.43 -0.53 5.69
C ALA A 59 0.43 0.99 5.51
N VAL A 60 0.51 1.47 4.27
CA VAL A 60 0.42 2.89 3.99
C VAL A 60 -0.93 3.43 4.46
N CYS A 61 -2.00 2.75 4.10
CA CYS A 61 -3.35 3.16 4.51
C CYS A 61 -3.51 3.14 6.02
N GLU A 62 -2.95 2.15 6.69
CA GLU A 62 -3.02 2.06 8.14
C GLU A 62 -2.28 3.21 8.81
N GLY A 63 -1.13 3.58 8.27
CA GLY A 63 -0.41 4.74 8.79
C GLY A 63 -1.22 6.02 8.69
N ILE A 64 -1.91 6.20 7.57
CA ILE A 64 -2.78 7.35 7.39
C ILE A 64 -3.91 7.34 8.43
N ARG A 65 -4.55 6.20 8.61
CA ARG A 65 -5.63 6.07 9.60
C ARG A 65 -5.14 6.35 11.01
N ASP A 66 -3.99 5.83 11.36
CA ASP A 66 -3.43 6.03 12.71
C ASP A 66 -3.14 7.49 12.98
N MET A 67 -2.65 8.21 11.97
CA MET A 67 -2.43 9.65 12.12
C MET A 67 -3.74 10.40 12.35
N PHE A 68 -4.80 10.04 11.64
CA PHE A 68 -6.10 10.68 11.83
C PHE A 68 -6.71 10.36 13.18
N ARG A 69 -6.42 9.17 13.72
CA ARG A 69 -6.87 8.79 15.07
C ARG A 69 -6.04 9.43 16.18
N GLY A 70 -4.91 10.03 15.82
CA GLY A 70 -3.99 10.59 16.79
C GLY A 70 -3.20 9.54 17.56
N ASN A 71 -3.04 8.36 17.01
CA ASN A 71 -2.38 7.26 17.71
C ASN A 71 -1.40 6.51 16.79
N PRO A 72 -0.39 7.18 16.27
CA PRO A 72 0.62 6.51 15.44
C PRO A 72 1.47 5.58 16.31
N ARG A 73 1.98 4.52 15.68
CA ARG A 73 2.79 3.53 16.39
C ARG A 73 4.21 4.00 16.65
N ARG A 74 4.62 5.09 16.03
CA ARG A 74 5.93 5.70 16.22
C ARG A 74 5.76 7.19 16.40
N SER A 75 6.67 7.82 17.14
CA SER A 75 6.69 9.28 17.19
C SER A 75 7.14 9.85 15.86
N ALA A 76 6.84 11.12 15.60
CA ALA A 76 7.25 11.75 14.36
C ALA A 76 8.77 11.74 14.18
N ALA A 77 9.50 12.02 15.25
CA ALA A 77 10.97 12.03 15.20
C ALA A 77 11.52 10.62 14.93
N ASP A 78 10.97 9.62 15.58
CA ASP A 78 11.40 8.24 15.37
C ASP A 78 11.08 7.77 13.96
N ALA A 79 9.92 8.13 13.46
CA ALA A 79 9.51 7.76 12.10
C ALA A 79 10.45 8.37 11.05
N GLU A 80 10.79 9.64 11.23
CA GLU A 80 11.70 10.31 10.33
C GLU A 80 13.08 9.67 10.34
N THR A 81 13.61 9.41 11.52
CA THR A 81 14.91 8.75 11.66
C THR A 81 14.92 7.39 10.98
N PHE A 82 13.88 6.60 11.21
CA PHE A 82 13.76 5.30 10.58
C PHE A 82 13.70 5.40 9.05
N TYR A 83 12.90 6.34 8.55
CA TYR A 83 12.74 6.53 7.12
C TYR A 83 14.07 6.93 6.46
N LEU A 84 14.78 7.88 7.05
CA LEU A 84 16.05 8.34 6.52
C LEU A 84 17.09 7.22 6.54
N SER A 85 17.12 6.42 7.58
CA SER A 85 18.03 5.27 7.65
C SER A 85 17.72 4.27 6.54
N TYR A 86 16.45 4.01 6.32
CA TYR A 86 16.03 3.07 5.27
C TYR A 86 16.45 3.58 3.88
N VAL A 87 16.15 4.84 3.59
CA VAL A 87 16.44 5.41 2.27
C VAL A 87 17.93 5.51 2.02
N ASN A 88 18.70 5.90 3.04
CA ASN A 88 20.12 6.17 2.87
C ASN A 88 21.00 4.92 2.93
N TYR A 89 20.55 3.88 3.62
CA TYR A 89 21.38 2.70 3.83
C TYR A 89 20.75 1.41 3.35
N ALA A 90 19.54 1.11 3.80
CA ALA A 90 18.94 -0.18 3.50
C ALA A 90 18.53 -0.31 2.03
N LEU A 91 17.98 0.73 1.46
CA LEU A 91 17.51 0.70 0.07
C LEU A 91 18.65 0.61 -0.93
N PRO A 92 19.74 1.43 -0.82
CA PRO A 92 20.87 1.28 -1.69
C PRO A 92 21.55 -0.09 -1.56
N GLU A 93 21.58 -0.64 -0.35
CA GLU A 93 22.15 -1.96 -0.13
C GLU A 93 21.37 -3.04 -0.88
N LYS A 94 20.05 -2.96 -0.81
CA LYS A 94 19.19 -3.90 -1.54
C LYS A 94 19.37 -3.78 -3.05
N ALA A 95 19.47 -2.55 -3.54
CA ALA A 95 19.65 -2.31 -4.97
C ALA A 95 20.97 -2.88 -5.46
N ARG A 96 22.02 -2.72 -4.68
CA ARG A 96 23.33 -3.26 -5.02
C ARG A 96 23.34 -4.77 -5.03
N ALA A 97 22.72 -5.38 -4.04
CA ALA A 97 22.62 -6.84 -3.98
C ALA A 97 21.86 -7.40 -5.18
N TYR A 98 20.79 -6.73 -5.57
CA TYR A 98 20.00 -7.14 -6.74
C TYR A 98 20.83 -7.04 -8.02
N GLU A 99 21.56 -5.94 -8.19
CA GLU A 99 22.42 -5.74 -9.35
C GLU A 99 23.51 -6.81 -9.43
N GLU A 100 24.13 -7.09 -8.31
CA GLU A 100 25.16 -8.11 -8.23
C GLU A 100 24.62 -9.47 -8.64
N GLN A 101 23.46 -9.85 -8.14
CA GLN A 101 22.83 -11.11 -8.51
C GLN A 101 22.52 -11.15 -10.00
N PHE A 102 22.01 -10.06 -10.54
CA PHE A 102 21.70 -9.96 -11.96
C PHE A 102 22.94 -10.18 -12.81
N LEU A 103 24.05 -9.57 -12.45
CA LEU A 103 25.30 -9.75 -13.18
C LEU A 103 25.82 -11.19 -13.08
N LEU A 104 25.67 -11.82 -11.94
CA LEU A 104 26.05 -13.21 -11.76
C LEU A 104 25.21 -14.12 -12.65
N ASP A 105 23.93 -13.85 -12.76
CA ASP A 105 23.04 -14.65 -13.58
C ASP A 105 23.40 -14.51 -15.07
N ILE A 106 23.75 -13.31 -15.50
CA ILE A 106 24.19 -13.10 -16.89
C ILE A 106 25.49 -13.86 -17.16
N ALA A 107 26.46 -13.77 -16.27
CA ALA A 107 27.71 -14.47 -16.44
C ALA A 107 27.51 -15.98 -16.50
N LYS A 108 26.62 -16.50 -15.69
CA LYS A 108 26.30 -17.92 -15.68
C LYS A 108 25.64 -18.34 -16.99
N SER A 109 24.70 -17.54 -17.47
CA SER A 109 24.02 -17.78 -18.73
C SER A 109 25.00 -17.78 -19.89
N ASN A 110 25.91 -16.82 -19.93
CA ASN A 110 26.93 -16.74 -21.01
C ASN A 110 27.84 -17.94 -21.01
N ARG A 111 28.23 -18.43 -19.84
CA ARG A 111 29.06 -19.62 -19.76
C ARG A 111 28.33 -20.86 -20.29
N SER A 112 27.08 -20.99 -19.95
CA SER A 112 26.27 -22.08 -20.43
C SER A 112 26.12 -22.02 -21.93
N TYR A 113 25.93 -20.84 -22.47
CA TYR A 113 25.81 -20.62 -23.93
C TYR A 113 27.08 -20.97 -24.66
N ALA A 114 28.23 -20.59 -24.08
CA ALA A 114 29.52 -20.84 -24.71
C ALA A 114 29.86 -22.33 -24.81
N ARG A 115 29.27 -23.16 -23.98
CA ARG A 115 29.51 -24.60 -23.99
C ARG A 115 28.74 -25.34 -25.07
N THR A 116 27.69 -24.74 -25.54
CA THR A 116 26.90 -25.37 -26.60
C THR A 116 27.43 -24.99 -27.98
#